data_ccd0da1893a7d00b50678cb1a76cba00
#
_entry.id   ccd0da1893a7d00b50678cb1a76cba00
#
_cell.length_a   1.000
_cell.length_b   1.000
_cell.length_c   1.000
_cell.angle_alpha   90.00
_cell.angle_beta   90.00
_cell.angle_gamma   90.00
#
_symmetry.space_group_name_H-M   'P 1'
#
loop_
_entity.id
_entity.type
_entity.pdbx_description
1 polymer ?
#
loop_
_entity_poly.entity_id
_entity_poly.type
_entity_poly.pdbx_seq_one_letter_code
_entity_poly.pdbx_strand_id
1 'polypeptide(L)'
;MSSTRSGPRRLALAFALAAVLVAPVAVTAAASAATTLTVAQALAAQDGRTATVTGYVIGQPTSATTVLRSGFTGDTAIAIADTAAETGTSRMLYVQVTAAYRSTFGLLTNPGLRGQRVTATGALTAYFSHGGLKSPTAMTLGGTTPSPSQSPTPGPTTTPAPGGDYDSTYYVNAIGKSGTALRGALHSIIKVQTKLSYDQVWEALKDTDQDPANANNVILLNTGRSQSKTSNGGGVNDWNREHVWAKSHGDFGTATGPGTDVHHLRPEDVSVNSTRGNKDFDNGGSPVAEAPGCYTDADSWEPRNAVKGDVARMIMYMAIRYEGTDGWPNLELNQSVNNGSAPYHGKMSVLLQWNQADPPDTFEKRRNQRIYERWQGNRNPFVDHPEWATAIWG
;
A
#
# COMPACT_ATOMS: atom_id res chain seq x y z
N MET A 1 81.80 57.78 24.16
CA MET A 1 82.50 56.94 25.10
C MET A 1 81.51 56.13 25.87
N SER A 2 81.39 54.88 25.54
CA SER A 2 80.92 53.91 26.50
C SER A 2 80.90 52.51 25.83
N SER A 3 81.48 51.61 26.52
CA SER A 3 81.84 50.25 26.17
C SER A 3 80.63 49.31 26.20
N THR A 4 80.49 48.57 25.16
CA THR A 4 79.56 47.38 25.05
C THR A 4 80.27 46.13 25.52
N ARG A 5 79.69 45.42 26.48
CA ARG A 5 80.07 44.00 26.76
C ARG A 5 78.93 43.08 26.43
N SER A 6 79.24 42.20 25.50
CA SER A 6 78.40 41.05 25.07
C SER A 6 78.53 39.89 26.08
N GLY A 7 77.40 39.33 26.51
CA GLY A 7 77.32 38.06 27.26
C GLY A 7 76.66 36.94 26.39
N PRO A 8 77.00 35.69 26.63
CA PRO A 8 76.66 34.57 25.70
C PRO A 8 75.23 34.12 25.81
N ARG A 9 74.60 33.92 24.66
CA ARG A 9 73.26 33.32 24.46
C ARG A 9 73.29 31.83 24.76
N ARG A 10 72.59 31.42 25.82
CA ARG A 10 72.26 29.99 26.02
C ARG A 10 71.09 29.57 25.11
N LEU A 11 71.35 28.61 24.29
CA LEU A 11 70.34 28.00 23.44
C LEU A 11 69.49 27.01 24.29
N ALA A 12 68.23 27.29 24.53
CA ALA A 12 67.32 26.39 25.19
C ALA A 12 66.63 25.57 24.12
N LEU A 13 66.84 24.28 24.14
CA LEU A 13 66.19 23.29 23.25
C LEU A 13 64.83 22.98 23.88
N ALA A 14 63.75 23.46 23.28
CA ALA A 14 62.38 23.09 23.67
C ALA A 14 61.98 21.80 22.98
N PHE A 15 61.81 20.73 23.75
CA PHE A 15 61.14 19.52 23.28
C PHE A 15 59.63 19.77 23.24
N ALA A 16 59.04 19.84 22.04
CA ALA A 16 57.61 19.82 21.86
C ALA A 16 57.10 18.38 21.94
N LEU A 17 56.38 18.06 23.03
CA LEU A 17 55.68 16.81 23.22
C LEU A 17 54.37 16.90 22.44
N ALA A 18 54.25 16.24 21.28
CA ALA A 18 53.01 16.14 20.55
C ALA A 18 52.13 15.11 21.24
N ALA A 19 51.10 15.57 21.94
CA ALA A 19 50.03 14.72 22.46
C ALA A 19 49.09 14.36 21.31
N VAL A 20 49.12 13.12 20.90
CA VAL A 20 48.11 12.55 19.96
C VAL A 20 46.83 12.33 20.74
N LEU A 21 45.86 13.20 20.56
CA LEU A 21 44.47 12.95 20.99
C LEU A 21 43.85 11.89 20.13
N VAL A 22 43.76 10.66 20.61
CA VAL A 22 42.90 9.62 20.04
C VAL A 22 41.48 9.90 20.51
N ALA A 23 40.65 10.47 19.62
CA ALA A 23 39.22 10.60 19.84
C ALA A 23 38.58 9.20 19.79
N PRO A 24 37.73 8.84 20.76
CA PRO A 24 36.98 7.57 20.66
C PRO A 24 36.00 7.68 19.50
N VAL A 25 36.16 6.80 18.52
CA VAL A 25 35.15 6.55 17.48
C VAL A 25 33.94 5.91 18.19
N ALA A 26 32.89 6.69 18.39
CA ALA A 26 31.61 6.16 18.80
C ALA A 26 31.06 5.32 17.66
N VAL A 27 31.17 4.00 17.77
CA VAL A 27 30.44 3.07 16.93
C VAL A 27 28.96 3.18 17.35
N THR A 28 28.21 4.01 16.65
CA THR A 28 26.75 3.96 16.70
C THR A 28 26.33 2.64 16.05
N ALA A 29 25.98 1.66 16.87
CA ALA A 29 25.28 0.48 16.40
C ALA A 29 23.98 0.97 15.74
N ALA A 30 23.89 0.91 14.42
CA ALA A 30 22.63 1.08 13.71
C ALA A 30 21.69 0.00 14.26
N ALA A 31 20.61 0.43 14.90
CA ALA A 31 19.54 -0.45 15.33
C ALA A 31 19.01 -1.10 14.04
N SER A 32 19.35 -2.38 13.84
CA SER A 32 18.77 -3.19 12.78
C SER A 32 17.26 -3.17 12.98
N ALA A 33 16.51 -2.65 12.01
CA ALA A 33 15.05 -2.72 12.04
C ALA A 33 14.67 -4.19 12.23
N ALA A 34 13.95 -4.49 13.31
CA ALA A 34 13.56 -5.87 13.63
C ALA A 34 12.73 -6.41 12.47
N THR A 35 13.26 -7.41 11.77
CA THR A 35 12.59 -8.02 10.60
C THR A 35 11.27 -8.63 11.06
N THR A 36 10.15 -8.19 10.51
CA THR A 36 8.83 -8.77 10.77
C THR A 36 8.73 -10.13 10.08
N LEU A 37 8.39 -11.16 10.82
CA LEU A 37 8.25 -12.53 10.31
C LEU A 37 6.85 -12.77 9.71
N THR A 38 6.78 -13.68 8.75
CA THR A 38 5.53 -14.32 8.35
C THR A 38 5.08 -15.32 9.42
N VAL A 39 3.82 -15.77 9.35
CA VAL A 39 3.32 -16.82 10.25
C VAL A 39 4.08 -18.12 10.05
N ALA A 40 4.38 -18.50 8.79
CA ALA A 40 5.16 -19.71 8.51
C ALA A 40 6.58 -19.64 9.09
N GLN A 41 7.26 -18.49 9.00
CA GLN A 41 8.58 -18.27 9.59
C GLN A 41 8.53 -18.34 11.13
N ALA A 42 7.50 -17.77 11.75
CA ALA A 42 7.30 -17.80 13.19
C ALA A 42 7.00 -19.22 13.72
N LEU A 43 6.24 -20.01 12.96
CA LEU A 43 5.97 -21.43 13.29
C LEU A 43 7.23 -22.28 13.23
N ALA A 44 8.14 -21.99 12.28
CA ALA A 44 9.43 -22.68 12.17
C ALA A 44 10.44 -22.28 13.26
N ALA A 45 10.22 -21.16 13.95
CA ALA A 45 11.17 -20.56 14.90
C ALA A 45 10.63 -20.49 16.34
N GLN A 46 10.05 -21.58 16.85
CA GLN A 46 9.48 -21.67 18.19
C GLN A 46 10.58 -21.88 19.26
N ASP A 47 11.57 -20.99 19.31
CA ASP A 47 12.80 -21.09 20.12
C ASP A 47 12.78 -20.16 21.37
N GLY A 48 11.63 -19.51 21.64
CA GLY A 48 11.46 -18.61 22.78
C GLY A 48 11.93 -17.18 22.54
N ARG A 49 12.55 -16.87 21.39
CA ARG A 49 13.00 -15.50 21.06
C ARG A 49 11.81 -14.55 20.92
N THR A 50 12.05 -13.28 21.23
CA THR A 50 11.10 -12.22 20.89
C THR A 50 11.17 -11.90 19.40
N ALA A 51 10.02 -11.90 18.74
CA ALA A 51 9.89 -11.56 17.33
C ALA A 51 8.62 -10.78 17.07
N THR A 52 8.62 -10.02 15.98
CA THR A 52 7.43 -9.36 15.42
C THR A 52 6.89 -10.26 14.31
N VAL A 53 5.60 -10.59 14.37
CA VAL A 53 4.90 -11.44 13.39
C VAL A 53 3.68 -10.72 12.87
N THR A 54 3.44 -10.79 11.57
CA THR A 54 2.22 -10.28 10.95
C THR A 54 1.43 -11.40 10.29
N GLY A 55 0.09 -11.31 10.38
CA GLY A 55 -0.80 -12.29 9.76
C GLY A 55 -2.26 -11.84 9.81
N TYR A 56 -3.11 -12.56 9.07
CA TYR A 56 -4.55 -12.33 9.06
C TYR A 56 -5.23 -13.07 10.20
N VAL A 57 -6.12 -12.43 10.92
CA VAL A 57 -6.93 -13.06 11.98
C VAL A 57 -7.90 -14.07 11.37
N ILE A 58 -7.73 -15.34 11.72
CA ILE A 58 -8.56 -16.45 11.22
C ILE A 58 -9.72 -16.73 12.16
N GLY A 59 -9.47 -16.65 13.46
CA GLY A 59 -10.47 -16.95 14.48
C GLY A 59 -9.90 -17.08 15.87
N GLN A 60 -10.71 -17.61 16.80
CA GLN A 60 -10.37 -17.83 18.18
C GLN A 60 -9.90 -19.30 18.38
N PRO A 61 -8.63 -19.55 18.75
CA PRO A 61 -8.20 -20.88 19.14
C PRO A 61 -8.81 -21.26 20.49
N THR A 62 -9.37 -22.47 20.59
CA THR A 62 -9.92 -23.06 21.84
C THR A 62 -9.18 -24.30 22.27
N SER A 63 -8.42 -24.90 21.36
CA SER A 63 -7.52 -26.06 21.66
C SER A 63 -6.37 -26.05 20.63
N ALA A 64 -5.44 -27.00 20.76
CA ALA A 64 -4.33 -27.16 19.79
C ALA A 64 -4.80 -27.35 18.36
N THR A 65 -5.98 -27.88 18.12
CA THR A 65 -6.49 -28.24 16.78
C THR A 65 -7.83 -27.60 16.43
N THR A 66 -8.36 -26.72 17.30
CA THR A 66 -9.69 -26.12 17.10
C THR A 66 -9.60 -24.59 17.09
N VAL A 67 -10.08 -23.99 16.01
CA VAL A 67 -10.21 -22.53 15.84
C VAL A 67 -11.65 -22.20 15.47
N LEU A 68 -12.34 -21.49 16.34
CA LEU A 68 -13.67 -20.94 16.06
C LEU A 68 -13.55 -19.80 15.04
N ARG A 69 -14.40 -19.80 14.01
CA ARG A 69 -14.43 -18.78 12.95
C ARG A 69 -15.64 -17.85 13.07
N SER A 70 -16.55 -18.18 13.98
CA SER A 70 -17.73 -17.40 14.36
C SER A 70 -18.20 -17.91 15.73
N GLY A 71 -19.10 -17.18 16.40
CA GLY A 71 -19.58 -17.57 17.72
C GLY A 71 -18.45 -17.57 18.76
N PHE A 72 -17.62 -16.56 18.76
CA PHE A 72 -16.47 -16.45 19.65
C PHE A 72 -16.91 -16.42 21.12
N THR A 73 -16.14 -17.10 21.98
CA THR A 73 -16.47 -17.32 23.39
C THR A 73 -15.48 -16.64 24.35
N GLY A 74 -14.46 -15.96 23.82
CA GLY A 74 -13.46 -15.30 24.66
C GLY A 74 -12.54 -14.35 23.92
N ASP A 75 -11.80 -13.54 24.70
CA ASP A 75 -10.93 -12.47 24.25
C ASP A 75 -9.44 -12.72 24.54
N THR A 76 -9.07 -13.97 24.87
CA THR A 76 -7.72 -14.28 25.38
C THR A 76 -6.74 -14.76 24.32
N ALA A 77 -7.23 -15.07 23.13
CA ALA A 77 -6.41 -15.61 22.05
C ALA A 77 -7.00 -15.30 20.67
N ILE A 78 -6.11 -15.11 19.69
CA ILE A 78 -6.43 -15.09 18.26
C ILE A 78 -5.52 -16.07 17.52
N ALA A 79 -6.01 -16.71 16.47
CA ALA A 79 -5.21 -17.45 15.51
C ALA A 79 -4.97 -16.55 14.29
N ILE A 80 -3.72 -16.42 13.88
CA ILE A 80 -3.35 -15.67 12.67
C ILE A 80 -2.68 -16.58 11.65
N ALA A 81 -2.81 -16.25 10.36
CA ALA A 81 -2.20 -16.99 9.26
C ALA A 81 -1.68 -16.03 8.19
N ASP A 82 -0.83 -16.53 7.29
CA ASP A 82 -0.27 -15.74 6.18
C ASP A 82 -1.33 -15.35 5.14
N THR A 83 -2.47 -16.06 5.10
CA THR A 83 -3.61 -15.75 4.23
C THR A 83 -4.92 -15.72 5.02
N ALA A 84 -5.83 -14.82 4.68
CA ALA A 84 -7.15 -14.70 5.33
C ALA A 84 -8.06 -15.91 5.07
N ALA A 85 -7.80 -16.69 4.01
CA ALA A 85 -8.56 -17.89 3.65
C ALA A 85 -8.01 -19.19 4.25
N GLU A 86 -6.99 -19.14 5.12
CA GLU A 86 -6.37 -20.33 5.69
C GLU A 86 -7.37 -21.19 6.49
N THR A 87 -7.37 -22.49 6.20
CA THR A 87 -8.25 -23.47 6.85
C THR A 87 -7.52 -24.45 7.75
N GLY A 88 -6.24 -24.71 7.48
CA GLY A 88 -5.45 -25.68 8.22
C GLY A 88 -4.84 -25.09 9.50
N THR A 89 -5.21 -25.63 10.67
CA THR A 89 -4.70 -25.13 11.96
C THR A 89 -3.18 -25.23 12.08
N SER A 90 -2.55 -26.22 11.46
CA SER A 90 -1.08 -26.38 11.44
C SER A 90 -0.33 -25.22 10.78
N ARG A 91 -1.01 -24.37 9.99
CA ARG A 91 -0.45 -23.19 9.35
C ARG A 91 -0.89 -21.87 10.02
N MET A 92 -1.45 -21.95 11.23
CA MET A 92 -1.84 -20.80 12.04
C MET A 92 -0.90 -20.64 13.22
N LEU A 93 -0.54 -19.41 13.55
CA LEU A 93 0.14 -19.06 14.80
C LEU A 93 -0.90 -18.62 15.83
N TYR A 94 -0.84 -19.17 17.03
CA TYR A 94 -1.76 -18.80 18.10
C TYR A 94 -1.16 -17.67 18.94
N VAL A 95 -1.78 -16.52 18.92
CA VAL A 95 -1.31 -15.31 19.61
C VAL A 95 -2.11 -15.11 20.89
N GLN A 96 -1.41 -15.00 22.01
CA GLN A 96 -2.01 -14.64 23.28
C GLN A 96 -2.48 -13.18 23.24
N VAL A 97 -3.71 -12.93 23.69
CA VAL A 97 -4.24 -11.59 23.89
C VAL A 97 -4.29 -11.31 25.40
N THR A 98 -3.31 -10.57 25.90
CA THR A 98 -3.24 -10.19 27.32
C THR A 98 -4.28 -9.14 27.66
N ALA A 99 -4.52 -8.89 28.95
CA ALA A 99 -5.56 -7.96 29.42
C ALA A 99 -5.45 -6.57 28.76
N ALA A 100 -4.22 -6.08 28.53
CA ALA A 100 -3.96 -4.79 27.91
C ALA A 100 -4.46 -4.67 26.46
N TYR A 101 -4.63 -5.80 25.77
CA TYR A 101 -5.00 -5.84 24.36
C TYR A 101 -6.41 -6.37 24.08
N ARG A 102 -7.14 -6.88 25.09
CA ARG A 102 -8.45 -7.53 24.91
C ARG A 102 -9.51 -6.60 24.34
N SER A 103 -9.54 -5.34 24.78
CA SER A 103 -10.50 -4.36 24.29
C SER A 103 -10.40 -4.10 22.80
N THR A 104 -9.19 -4.27 22.22
CA THR A 104 -8.92 -4.02 20.79
C THR A 104 -8.83 -5.30 19.98
N PHE A 105 -8.25 -6.38 20.52
CA PHE A 105 -7.92 -7.60 19.78
C PHE A 105 -8.69 -8.84 20.23
N GLY A 106 -9.54 -8.74 21.25
CA GLY A 106 -10.41 -9.83 21.68
C GLY A 106 -11.52 -10.09 20.69
N LEU A 107 -11.74 -11.34 20.29
CA LEU A 107 -12.71 -11.69 19.25
C LEU A 107 -14.14 -11.74 19.74
N LEU A 108 -14.38 -12.03 21.02
CA LEU A 108 -15.72 -11.92 21.61
C LEU A 108 -16.18 -10.46 21.60
N THR A 109 -15.30 -9.54 21.98
CA THR A 109 -15.57 -8.09 22.00
C THR A 109 -15.58 -7.49 20.58
N ASN A 110 -14.68 -7.94 19.70
CA ASN A 110 -14.50 -7.38 18.35
C ASN A 110 -14.54 -8.49 17.28
N PRO A 111 -15.71 -9.10 17.01
CA PRO A 111 -15.82 -10.21 16.05
C PRO A 111 -15.46 -9.80 14.60
N GLY A 112 -15.52 -8.53 14.29
CA GLY A 112 -15.14 -7.95 12.98
C GLY A 112 -13.62 -7.95 12.71
N LEU A 113 -12.78 -8.31 13.70
CA LEU A 113 -11.33 -8.46 13.47
C LEU A 113 -10.99 -9.66 12.58
N ARG A 114 -11.88 -10.63 12.45
CA ARG A 114 -11.66 -11.77 11.57
C ARG A 114 -11.47 -11.30 10.13
N GLY A 115 -10.38 -11.76 9.49
CA GLY A 115 -9.96 -11.34 8.16
C GLY A 115 -9.10 -10.07 8.14
N GLN A 116 -8.99 -9.34 9.25
CA GLN A 116 -8.10 -8.19 9.34
C GLN A 116 -6.66 -8.62 9.61
N ARG A 117 -5.74 -7.77 9.22
CA ARG A 117 -4.31 -7.98 9.43
C ARG A 117 -3.89 -7.47 10.81
N VAL A 118 -3.10 -8.26 11.51
CA VAL A 118 -2.55 -7.94 12.83
C VAL A 118 -1.05 -8.15 12.80
N THR A 119 -0.31 -7.25 13.44
CA THR A 119 1.10 -7.41 13.77
C THR A 119 1.22 -7.51 15.27
N ALA A 120 1.90 -8.57 15.76
CA ALA A 120 2.15 -8.80 17.17
C ALA A 120 3.64 -9.03 17.43
N THR A 121 4.18 -8.40 18.49
CA THR A 121 5.55 -8.61 18.96
C THR A 121 5.52 -9.32 20.30
N GLY A 122 6.18 -10.47 20.42
CA GLY A 122 6.21 -11.25 21.65
C GLY A 122 7.12 -12.48 21.53
N ALA A 123 7.11 -13.33 22.54
CA ALA A 123 7.94 -14.54 22.57
C ALA A 123 7.35 -15.66 21.71
N LEU A 124 8.14 -16.20 20.77
CA LEU A 124 7.76 -17.36 19.95
C LEU A 124 7.86 -18.65 20.78
N THR A 125 6.76 -19.01 21.39
CA THR A 125 6.67 -20.19 22.25
C THR A 125 5.26 -20.78 22.20
N ALA A 126 5.16 -22.08 22.43
CA ALA A 126 3.91 -22.81 22.32
C ALA A 126 2.77 -22.18 23.15
N TYR A 127 1.59 -22.07 22.54
CA TYR A 127 0.36 -21.62 23.15
C TYR A 127 -0.79 -22.58 22.77
N PHE A 128 -1.58 -23.07 23.74
CA PHE A 128 -2.54 -24.18 23.55
C PHE A 128 -1.89 -25.46 22.99
N SER A 129 -0.65 -25.78 23.40
CA SER A 129 0.13 -26.91 22.83
C SER A 129 0.28 -26.85 21.30
N HIS A 130 0.29 -25.65 20.74
CA HIS A 130 0.42 -25.33 19.32
C HIS A 130 1.50 -24.24 19.16
N GLY A 131 2.06 -24.08 17.95
CA GLY A 131 2.98 -22.98 17.67
C GLY A 131 2.34 -21.63 17.99
N GLY A 132 3.00 -20.81 18.80
CA GLY A 132 2.39 -19.62 19.35
C GLY A 132 3.31 -18.42 19.55
N LEU A 133 2.70 -17.31 19.89
CA LEU A 133 3.33 -16.08 20.35
C LEU A 133 2.68 -15.68 21.67
N LYS A 134 3.48 -15.62 22.73
CA LYS A 134 3.03 -15.29 24.08
C LYS A 134 3.61 -13.98 24.58
N SER A 135 2.98 -13.47 25.63
CA SER A 135 3.40 -12.22 26.31
C SER A 135 3.65 -11.07 25.32
N PRO A 136 2.66 -10.71 24.46
CA PRO A 136 2.86 -9.67 23.50
C PRO A 136 3.20 -8.34 24.19
N THR A 137 4.26 -7.69 23.69
CA THR A 137 4.71 -6.36 24.14
C THR A 137 4.16 -5.26 23.22
N ALA A 138 3.74 -5.61 22.00
CA ALA A 138 3.06 -4.72 21.07
C ALA A 138 2.07 -5.53 20.22
N MET A 139 0.90 -4.93 19.95
CA MET A 139 -0.07 -5.43 18.98
C MET A 139 -0.67 -4.23 18.24
N THR A 140 -0.74 -4.29 16.89
CA THR A 140 -1.30 -3.25 16.02
C THR A 140 -2.20 -3.87 14.97
N LEU A 141 -3.24 -3.15 14.58
CA LEU A 141 -4.05 -3.48 13.39
C LEU A 141 -3.31 -2.97 12.16
N GLY A 142 -3.31 -3.78 11.11
CA GLY A 142 -2.47 -3.56 9.96
C GLY A 142 -1.00 -3.92 10.26
N GLY A 143 -0.25 -4.29 9.27
CA GLY A 143 1.17 -4.61 9.40
C GLY A 143 1.75 -4.83 8.02
N THR A 144 3.00 -4.38 7.83
CA THR A 144 3.76 -4.63 6.61
C THR A 144 4.02 -6.12 6.45
N THR A 145 3.88 -6.62 5.24
CA THR A 145 4.32 -7.97 4.87
C THR A 145 5.85 -8.05 5.03
N PRO A 146 6.40 -9.06 5.73
CA PRO A 146 7.85 -9.26 5.69
C PRO A 146 8.29 -9.63 4.28
N SER A 147 9.31 -8.94 3.78
CA SER A 147 10.01 -9.36 2.56
C SER A 147 10.81 -10.63 2.87
N PRO A 148 10.74 -11.69 2.04
CA PRO A 148 11.55 -12.87 2.27
C PRO A 148 13.03 -12.55 1.99
N SER A 149 13.84 -12.62 3.04
CA SER A 149 15.32 -12.63 2.91
C SER A 149 15.73 -13.95 2.29
N GLN A 150 16.50 -13.89 1.24
CA GLN A 150 16.97 -15.05 0.48
C GLN A 150 17.92 -15.92 1.29
N SER A 151 17.72 -17.22 1.27
CA SER A 151 18.72 -18.27 1.56
C SER A 151 18.66 -19.34 0.46
N PRO A 152 19.75 -20.03 0.13
CA PRO A 152 19.99 -20.51 -1.23
C PRO A 152 19.18 -21.74 -1.64
N THR A 153 18.95 -21.81 -2.92
CA THR A 153 18.18 -22.71 -3.76
C THR A 153 18.40 -24.21 -3.56
N PRO A 154 17.36 -25.03 -3.72
CA PRO A 154 17.36 -26.03 -4.78
C PRO A 154 16.15 -25.90 -5.73
N GLY A 155 16.41 -26.02 -6.98
CA GLY A 155 15.71 -26.17 -8.21
C GLY A 155 14.17 -26.28 -8.31
N PRO A 156 13.60 -26.12 -9.50
CA PRO A 156 12.35 -25.40 -9.71
C PRO A 156 11.10 -26.28 -9.57
N THR A 157 10.12 -25.75 -8.82
CA THR A 157 8.72 -26.13 -9.00
C THR A 157 7.94 -24.81 -9.11
N THR A 158 7.40 -24.56 -10.27
CA THR A 158 6.74 -23.33 -10.69
C THR A 158 5.38 -23.17 -10.04
N THR A 159 5.24 -22.14 -9.18
CA THR A 159 3.95 -21.52 -8.86
C THR A 159 4.05 -20.07 -9.32
N PRO A 160 3.16 -19.57 -10.20
CA PRO A 160 3.29 -18.22 -10.75
C PRO A 160 3.16 -17.16 -9.66
N ALA A 161 4.14 -16.25 -9.60
CA ALA A 161 4.08 -15.03 -8.81
C ALA A 161 3.04 -14.06 -9.39
N PRO A 162 2.36 -13.22 -8.57
CA PRO A 162 1.52 -12.15 -9.09
C PRO A 162 2.38 -11.17 -9.90
N GLY A 163 2.21 -11.14 -11.20
CA GLY A 163 3.02 -10.37 -12.16
C GLY A 163 3.71 -11.25 -13.22
N GLY A 164 3.95 -12.53 -12.94
CA GLY A 164 4.81 -13.42 -13.70
C GLY A 164 4.50 -13.61 -15.19
N ASP A 165 3.26 -13.46 -15.62
CA ASP A 165 2.89 -13.69 -17.01
C ASP A 165 3.26 -12.53 -17.94
N TYR A 166 3.45 -11.30 -17.42
CA TYR A 166 3.70 -10.11 -18.22
C TYR A 166 5.15 -9.60 -18.15
N ASP A 167 5.97 -10.06 -17.22
CA ASP A 167 7.35 -9.59 -17.02
C ASP A 167 8.26 -9.87 -18.22
N SER A 168 8.12 -11.06 -18.78
CA SER A 168 8.93 -11.49 -19.93
C SER A 168 8.43 -10.94 -21.28
N THR A 169 7.27 -10.31 -21.30
CA THR A 169 6.62 -9.84 -22.53
C THR A 169 6.27 -8.37 -22.46
N TYR A 170 5.26 -8.01 -21.68
CA TYR A 170 4.75 -6.64 -21.61
C TYR A 170 5.71 -5.70 -20.86
N TYR A 171 6.28 -6.13 -19.73
CA TYR A 171 7.17 -5.31 -18.89
C TYR A 171 8.67 -5.57 -19.10
N VAL A 172 9.07 -6.35 -20.09
CA VAL A 172 10.48 -6.76 -20.31
C VAL A 172 11.47 -5.59 -20.29
N ASN A 173 11.05 -4.42 -20.78
CA ASN A 173 11.90 -3.22 -20.81
C ASN A 173 11.92 -2.43 -19.49
N ALA A 174 11.09 -2.80 -18.52
CA ALA A 174 11.03 -2.17 -17.19
C ALA A 174 11.75 -3.00 -16.12
N ILE A 175 11.83 -4.32 -16.31
CA ILE A 175 12.43 -5.25 -15.34
C ILE A 175 13.88 -4.86 -15.01
N GLY A 176 14.19 -4.87 -13.70
CA GLY A 176 15.51 -4.52 -13.17
C GLY A 176 15.84 -3.02 -13.15
N LYS A 177 14.90 -2.15 -13.51
CA LYS A 177 15.07 -0.69 -13.43
C LYS A 177 14.49 -0.11 -12.14
N SER A 178 14.91 1.11 -11.81
CA SER A 178 14.41 1.90 -10.68
C SER A 178 14.44 3.39 -11.02
N GLY A 179 13.82 4.22 -10.17
CA GLY A 179 13.83 5.69 -10.29
C GLY A 179 13.38 6.17 -11.66
N THR A 180 14.07 7.18 -12.18
CA THR A 180 13.76 7.80 -13.48
C THR A 180 13.84 6.81 -14.65
N ALA A 181 14.74 5.83 -14.60
CA ALA A 181 14.87 4.82 -15.65
C ALA A 181 13.65 3.89 -15.70
N LEU A 182 13.12 3.50 -14.54
CA LEU A 182 11.88 2.73 -14.44
C LEU A 182 10.69 3.56 -14.91
N ARG A 183 10.56 4.80 -14.43
CA ARG A 183 9.51 5.74 -14.83
C ARG A 183 9.41 5.88 -16.35
N GLY A 184 10.53 6.18 -17.03
CA GLY A 184 10.57 6.33 -18.47
C GLY A 184 10.28 5.04 -19.24
N ALA A 185 10.72 3.89 -18.74
CA ALA A 185 10.40 2.59 -19.33
C ALA A 185 8.90 2.28 -19.23
N LEU A 186 8.29 2.49 -18.05
CA LEU A 186 6.86 2.29 -17.84
C LEU A 186 6.02 3.23 -18.71
N HIS A 187 6.37 4.53 -18.77
CA HIS A 187 5.70 5.47 -19.69
C HIS A 187 5.72 4.95 -21.13
N SER A 188 6.88 4.53 -21.61
CA SER A 188 7.05 4.03 -22.98
C SER A 188 6.19 2.80 -23.26
N ILE A 189 5.95 1.95 -22.28
CA ILE A 189 5.12 0.75 -22.37
C ILE A 189 3.64 1.15 -22.36
N ILE A 190 3.19 1.90 -21.34
CA ILE A 190 1.76 2.11 -21.08
C ILE A 190 1.13 3.21 -21.93
N LYS A 191 1.92 4.06 -22.58
CA LYS A 191 1.39 5.08 -23.51
C LYS A 191 0.77 4.49 -24.77
N VAL A 192 1.13 3.26 -25.12
CA VAL A 192 0.54 2.53 -26.23
C VAL A 192 -0.82 2.00 -25.77
N GLN A 193 -1.88 2.72 -26.12
CA GLN A 193 -3.25 2.38 -25.70
C GLN A 193 -4.28 2.78 -26.74
N THR A 194 -5.40 2.08 -26.75
CA THR A 194 -6.62 2.51 -27.45
C THR A 194 -7.29 3.60 -26.60
N LYS A 195 -7.49 4.77 -27.17
CA LYS A 195 -8.18 5.87 -26.49
C LYS A 195 -9.68 5.74 -26.71
N LEU A 196 -10.46 5.75 -25.65
CA LEU A 196 -11.92 5.67 -25.69
C LEU A 196 -12.54 7.06 -25.87
N SER A 197 -13.73 7.12 -26.47
CA SER A 197 -14.59 8.29 -26.35
C SER A 197 -15.20 8.36 -24.96
N TYR A 198 -15.64 9.57 -24.53
CA TYR A 198 -16.27 9.72 -23.21
C TYR A 198 -17.55 8.87 -23.07
N ASP A 199 -18.29 8.63 -24.17
CA ASP A 199 -19.47 7.75 -24.15
C ASP A 199 -19.11 6.27 -24.02
N GLN A 200 -18.01 5.84 -24.65
CA GLN A 200 -17.53 4.46 -24.50
C GLN A 200 -17.11 4.12 -23.06
N VAL A 201 -16.73 5.13 -22.27
CA VAL A 201 -16.39 4.92 -20.85
C VAL A 201 -17.56 4.34 -20.06
N TRP A 202 -18.82 4.65 -20.38
CA TRP A 202 -19.96 4.03 -19.71
C TRP A 202 -19.95 2.51 -19.83
N GLU A 203 -19.75 2.00 -21.04
CA GLU A 203 -19.73 0.56 -21.28
C GLU A 203 -18.47 -0.10 -20.71
N ALA A 204 -17.35 0.62 -20.77
CA ALA A 204 -16.13 0.13 -20.14
C ALA A 204 -16.30 -0.05 -18.62
N LEU A 205 -16.86 0.93 -17.91
CA LEU A 205 -17.11 0.83 -16.48
C LEU A 205 -18.14 -0.25 -16.11
N LYS A 206 -19.18 -0.45 -16.94
CA LYS A 206 -20.14 -1.54 -16.76
C LYS A 206 -19.50 -2.93 -16.83
N ASP A 207 -18.40 -3.07 -17.58
CA ASP A 207 -17.62 -4.31 -17.68
C ASP A 207 -16.54 -4.39 -16.59
N THR A 208 -15.67 -3.39 -16.51
CA THR A 208 -14.49 -3.41 -15.63
C THR A 208 -14.86 -3.44 -14.15
N ASP A 209 -15.89 -2.72 -13.76
CA ASP A 209 -16.36 -2.55 -12.40
C ASP A 209 -17.60 -3.39 -12.06
N GLN A 210 -17.90 -4.39 -12.91
CA GLN A 210 -19.01 -5.33 -12.68
C GLN A 210 -18.90 -6.00 -11.31
N ASP A 211 -20.02 -6.00 -10.57
CA ASP A 211 -20.12 -6.73 -9.31
C ASP A 211 -19.93 -8.24 -9.53
N PRO A 212 -18.94 -8.87 -8.85
CA PRO A 212 -18.75 -10.32 -8.94
C PRO A 212 -19.96 -11.15 -8.50
N ALA A 213 -20.77 -10.61 -7.58
CA ALA A 213 -21.96 -11.28 -7.05
C ALA A 213 -23.22 -11.03 -7.88
N ASN A 214 -23.24 -9.96 -8.70
CA ASN A 214 -24.39 -9.62 -9.54
C ASN A 214 -23.95 -8.98 -10.86
N ALA A 215 -23.98 -9.76 -11.93
CA ALA A 215 -23.53 -9.31 -13.26
C ALA A 215 -24.32 -8.11 -13.83
N ASN A 216 -25.49 -7.79 -13.29
CA ASN A 216 -26.29 -6.65 -13.71
C ASN A 216 -25.90 -5.33 -12.99
N ASN A 217 -24.98 -5.40 -12.04
CA ASN A 217 -24.55 -4.28 -11.22
C ASN A 217 -23.06 -3.93 -11.44
N VAL A 218 -22.71 -2.72 -11.02
CA VAL A 218 -21.33 -2.25 -10.81
C VAL A 218 -21.08 -2.04 -9.32
N ILE A 219 -19.82 -2.08 -8.89
CA ILE A 219 -19.41 -1.67 -7.55
C ILE A 219 -18.93 -0.21 -7.58
N LEU A 220 -19.56 0.65 -6.78
CA LEU A 220 -19.20 2.05 -6.64
C LEU A 220 -17.94 2.20 -5.80
N LEU A 221 -17.04 3.11 -6.18
CA LEU A 221 -15.70 3.22 -5.57
C LEU A 221 -15.75 3.54 -4.08
N ASN A 222 -16.26 4.72 -3.72
CA ASN A 222 -16.20 5.20 -2.34
C ASN A 222 -17.26 4.56 -1.42
N THR A 223 -18.44 4.27 -1.93
CA THR A 223 -19.48 3.64 -1.12
C THR A 223 -19.32 2.12 -1.00
N GLY A 224 -18.67 1.46 -1.97
CA GLY A 224 -18.63 0.00 -2.08
C GLY A 224 -19.98 -0.62 -2.42
N ARG A 225 -21.00 0.20 -2.73
CA ARG A 225 -22.37 -0.25 -2.99
C ARG A 225 -22.46 -0.92 -4.36
N SER A 226 -23.17 -2.04 -4.41
CA SER A 226 -23.59 -2.67 -5.66
C SER A 226 -24.80 -1.93 -6.22
N GLN A 227 -24.70 -1.42 -7.44
CA GLN A 227 -25.77 -0.64 -8.08
C GLN A 227 -25.98 -1.07 -9.53
N SER A 228 -27.25 -1.02 -9.97
CA SER A 228 -27.61 -1.44 -11.33
C SER A 228 -26.79 -0.71 -12.40
N LYS A 229 -26.29 -1.43 -13.38
CA LYS A 229 -25.62 -0.88 -14.57
C LYS A 229 -26.47 0.12 -15.34
N THR A 230 -27.81 0.00 -15.24
CA THR A 230 -28.75 0.90 -15.94
C THR A 230 -29.05 2.17 -15.17
N SER A 231 -28.67 2.26 -13.89
CA SER A 231 -28.82 3.49 -13.07
C SER A 231 -27.61 4.41 -13.26
N ASN A 232 -27.11 4.54 -14.48
CA ASN A 232 -26.03 5.46 -14.81
C ASN A 232 -26.57 6.76 -15.40
N GLY A 233 -26.09 7.89 -14.90
CA GLY A 233 -26.59 9.20 -15.36
C GLY A 233 -26.12 10.37 -14.50
N GLY A 234 -26.99 11.34 -14.30
CA GLY A 234 -26.74 12.54 -13.50
C GLY A 234 -27.78 12.78 -12.42
N GLY A 235 -28.76 11.88 -12.26
CA GLY A 235 -29.76 11.97 -11.20
C GLY A 235 -29.19 11.62 -9.82
N VAL A 236 -29.81 12.10 -8.76
CA VAL A 236 -29.35 11.93 -7.37
C VAL A 236 -29.20 10.45 -6.95
N ASN A 237 -29.94 9.55 -7.58
CA ASN A 237 -29.87 8.11 -7.32
C ASN A 237 -29.08 7.33 -8.39
N ASP A 238 -28.40 8.05 -9.30
CA ASP A 238 -27.58 7.44 -10.32
C ASP A 238 -26.14 7.27 -9.84
N TRP A 239 -25.39 6.49 -10.60
CA TRP A 239 -23.93 6.54 -10.57
C TRP A 239 -23.40 7.24 -11.82
N ASN A 240 -22.25 7.89 -11.69
CA ASN A 240 -21.57 8.56 -12.80
C ASN A 240 -20.10 8.17 -12.90
N ARG A 241 -19.38 8.82 -13.82
CA ARG A 241 -17.95 8.57 -14.10
C ARG A 241 -17.10 9.46 -13.18
N GLU A 242 -16.64 8.91 -12.06
CA GLU A 242 -15.66 9.55 -11.19
C GLU A 242 -14.29 9.60 -11.86
N HIS A 243 -13.73 10.79 -11.95
CA HIS A 243 -12.34 11.00 -12.32
C HIS A 243 -11.49 11.00 -11.03
N VAL A 244 -10.89 9.86 -10.70
CA VAL A 244 -10.05 9.72 -9.49
C VAL A 244 -8.90 10.72 -9.52
N TRP A 245 -8.18 10.85 -10.63
CA TRP A 245 -7.43 12.07 -10.90
C TRP A 245 -8.41 13.17 -11.33
N ALA A 246 -8.63 14.16 -10.47
CA ALA A 246 -9.60 15.21 -10.74
C ALA A 246 -9.31 15.90 -12.09
N LYS A 247 -10.30 15.90 -12.98
CA LYS A 247 -10.12 16.41 -14.36
C LYS A 247 -9.76 17.91 -14.44
N SER A 248 -9.98 18.66 -13.38
CA SER A 248 -9.54 20.04 -13.22
C SER A 248 -8.04 20.16 -12.92
N HIS A 249 -7.42 19.11 -12.33
CA HIS A 249 -5.97 19.10 -12.10
C HIS A 249 -5.24 18.79 -13.40
N GLY A 250 -4.77 19.85 -14.07
CA GLY A 250 -4.23 19.82 -15.42
C GLY A 250 -5.22 20.21 -16.51
N ASP A 251 -6.48 20.54 -16.14
CA ASP A 251 -7.54 21.11 -16.99
C ASP A 251 -7.80 20.32 -18.30
N PHE A 252 -7.72 18.98 -18.24
CA PHE A 252 -7.95 18.14 -19.41
C PHE A 252 -9.44 17.81 -19.65
N GLY A 253 -10.32 18.10 -18.69
CA GLY A 253 -11.77 17.91 -18.80
C GLY A 253 -12.16 16.46 -19.10
N THR A 254 -12.98 16.28 -20.13
CA THR A 254 -13.42 14.96 -20.64
C THR A 254 -12.82 14.63 -22.00
N ALA A 255 -11.71 15.28 -22.36
CA ALA A 255 -11.04 15.08 -23.63
C ALA A 255 -10.51 13.64 -23.77
N THR A 256 -10.61 13.11 -24.99
CA THR A 256 -10.09 11.77 -25.33
C THR A 256 -8.60 11.65 -25.00
N GLY A 257 -8.28 10.77 -24.10
CA GLY A 257 -6.96 10.64 -23.48
C GLY A 257 -7.11 10.64 -21.97
N PRO A 258 -6.52 11.60 -21.23
CA PRO A 258 -6.62 11.59 -19.76
C PRO A 258 -8.06 11.71 -19.25
N GLY A 259 -8.95 12.40 -19.95
CA GLY A 259 -10.37 12.52 -19.58
C GLY A 259 -11.22 11.28 -19.84
N THR A 260 -10.67 10.27 -20.50
CA THR A 260 -11.38 9.03 -20.87
C THR A 260 -10.62 7.75 -20.52
N ASP A 261 -9.51 7.88 -19.79
CA ASP A 261 -8.68 6.74 -19.43
C ASP A 261 -9.33 5.94 -18.28
N VAL A 262 -9.78 4.73 -18.58
CA VAL A 262 -10.51 3.90 -17.62
C VAL A 262 -9.63 3.34 -16.51
N HIS A 263 -8.31 3.48 -16.57
CA HIS A 263 -7.46 3.13 -15.43
C HIS A 263 -7.70 4.02 -14.21
N HIS A 264 -8.19 5.28 -14.39
CA HIS A 264 -8.54 6.15 -13.27
C HIS A 264 -10.02 6.54 -13.23
N LEU A 265 -10.82 6.13 -14.21
CA LEU A 265 -12.26 6.34 -14.19
C LEU A 265 -12.95 5.21 -13.44
N ARG A 266 -13.87 5.55 -12.52
CA ARG A 266 -14.63 4.58 -11.71
C ARG A 266 -16.11 4.96 -11.67
N PRO A 267 -17.03 3.98 -11.55
CA PRO A 267 -18.41 4.28 -11.20
C PRO A 267 -18.47 4.81 -9.76
N GLU A 268 -19.20 5.91 -9.56
CA GLU A 268 -19.39 6.49 -8.24
C GLU A 268 -20.80 7.08 -8.12
N ASP A 269 -21.33 7.08 -6.90
CA ASP A 269 -22.57 7.76 -6.56
C ASP A 269 -22.47 9.25 -6.91
N VAL A 270 -23.52 9.80 -7.56
CA VAL A 270 -23.51 11.19 -8.05
C VAL A 270 -23.30 12.20 -6.93
N SER A 271 -23.94 12.00 -5.76
CA SER A 271 -23.82 12.91 -4.62
C SER A 271 -22.45 12.79 -3.94
N VAL A 272 -21.93 11.56 -3.81
CA VAL A 272 -20.60 11.33 -3.26
C VAL A 272 -19.51 11.89 -4.17
N ASN A 273 -19.61 11.68 -5.49
CA ASN A 273 -18.72 12.28 -6.48
C ASN A 273 -18.74 13.82 -6.37
N SER A 274 -19.93 14.42 -6.25
CA SER A 274 -20.08 15.86 -6.05
C SER A 274 -19.43 16.34 -4.74
N THR A 275 -19.54 15.58 -3.66
CA THR A 275 -18.94 15.91 -2.35
C THR A 275 -17.42 15.79 -2.39
N ARG A 276 -16.89 14.78 -3.07
CA ARG A 276 -15.45 14.64 -3.29
C ARG A 276 -14.93 15.82 -4.14
N GLY A 277 -15.64 16.22 -5.19
CA GLY A 277 -15.29 17.34 -6.03
C GLY A 277 -13.92 17.13 -6.74
N ASN A 278 -13.02 18.08 -6.53
CA ASN A 278 -11.65 18.02 -7.09
C ASN A 278 -10.56 17.98 -6.00
N LYS A 279 -10.92 17.53 -4.81
CA LYS A 279 -9.98 17.47 -3.68
C LYS A 279 -8.84 16.49 -3.94
N ASP A 280 -7.68 16.82 -3.41
CA ASP A 280 -6.54 15.92 -3.33
C ASP A 280 -6.81 14.76 -2.36
N PHE A 281 -5.85 13.86 -2.20
CA PHE A 281 -5.95 12.72 -1.28
C PHE A 281 -5.00 12.88 -0.10
N ASP A 282 -5.54 12.79 1.11
CA ASP A 282 -4.79 12.73 2.38
C ASP A 282 -5.61 11.94 3.42
N ASN A 283 -5.03 11.65 4.56
CA ASN A 283 -5.74 11.05 5.69
C ASN A 283 -6.43 12.13 6.52
N GLY A 284 -7.61 11.80 7.04
CA GLY A 284 -8.31 12.62 8.03
C GLY A 284 -9.55 13.35 7.52
N GLY A 285 -9.97 14.34 8.30
CA GLY A 285 -11.20 15.08 8.06
C GLY A 285 -12.40 14.53 8.84
N SER A 286 -13.60 14.93 8.42
CA SER A 286 -14.89 14.50 9.01
C SER A 286 -15.47 13.33 8.23
N PRO A 287 -16.18 12.39 8.90
CA PRO A 287 -16.84 11.29 8.23
C PRO A 287 -17.84 11.77 7.17
N VAL A 288 -17.89 11.09 6.03
CA VAL A 288 -18.87 11.33 4.97
C VAL A 288 -20.06 10.41 5.18
N ALA A 289 -21.23 11.00 5.49
CA ALA A 289 -22.43 10.23 5.85
C ALA A 289 -22.91 9.30 4.73
N GLU A 290 -22.83 9.73 3.46
CA GLU A 290 -23.25 8.96 2.28
C GLU A 290 -22.22 7.91 1.82
N ALA A 291 -20.98 8.01 2.28
CA ALA A 291 -19.88 7.07 1.97
C ALA A 291 -19.20 6.61 3.27
N PRO A 292 -19.79 5.67 4.03
CA PRO A 292 -19.25 5.21 5.29
C PRO A 292 -17.82 4.68 5.15
N GLY A 293 -16.93 5.16 6.02
CA GLY A 293 -15.50 4.85 5.98
C GLY A 293 -14.67 5.80 5.13
N CYS A 294 -15.30 6.74 4.41
CA CYS A 294 -14.62 7.87 3.79
C CYS A 294 -14.65 9.09 4.73
N TYR A 295 -13.64 9.94 4.60
CA TYR A 295 -13.51 11.19 5.35
C TYR A 295 -13.13 12.32 4.40
N THR A 296 -13.48 13.55 4.78
CA THR A 296 -13.17 14.74 3.98
C THR A 296 -13.01 15.98 4.87
N ASP A 297 -12.16 16.87 4.44
CA ASP A 297 -12.03 18.22 4.97
C ASP A 297 -12.13 19.27 3.84
N ALA A 298 -11.52 20.44 4.02
CA ALA A 298 -11.64 21.54 3.05
C ALA A 298 -10.96 21.24 1.71
N ASP A 299 -9.84 20.49 1.69
CA ASP A 299 -8.97 20.34 0.54
C ASP A 299 -8.55 18.89 0.23
N SER A 300 -8.96 17.92 1.07
CA SER A 300 -8.62 16.51 0.88
C SER A 300 -9.79 15.55 1.05
N TRP A 301 -9.59 14.36 0.50
CA TRP A 301 -10.48 13.22 0.58
C TRP A 301 -9.71 11.98 1.01
N GLU A 302 -10.21 11.28 2.02
CA GLU A 302 -9.74 9.97 2.44
C GLU A 302 -10.76 8.91 2.03
N PRO A 303 -10.45 8.01 1.07
CA PRO A 303 -11.36 6.93 0.69
C PRO A 303 -11.42 5.85 1.77
N ARG A 304 -12.47 5.01 1.71
CA ARG A 304 -12.58 3.84 2.60
C ARG A 304 -11.36 2.92 2.47
N ASN A 305 -11.00 2.27 3.56
CA ASN A 305 -9.74 1.46 3.63
C ASN A 305 -9.60 0.41 2.52
N ALA A 306 -10.72 -0.17 2.06
CA ALA A 306 -10.71 -1.24 1.05
C ALA A 306 -10.41 -0.77 -0.39
N VAL A 307 -10.19 0.53 -0.62
CA VAL A 307 -9.86 1.08 -1.94
C VAL A 307 -8.78 2.16 -1.89
N LYS A 308 -8.11 2.33 -0.75
CA LYS A 308 -7.01 3.28 -0.62
C LYS A 308 -5.87 2.96 -1.58
N GLY A 309 -5.49 1.69 -1.64
CA GLY A 309 -4.48 1.20 -2.57
C GLY A 309 -4.90 1.35 -4.03
N ASP A 310 -6.16 1.01 -4.36
CA ASP A 310 -6.72 1.23 -5.70
C ASP A 310 -6.56 2.68 -6.14
N VAL A 311 -7.01 3.63 -5.30
CA VAL A 311 -6.92 5.07 -5.56
C VAL A 311 -5.46 5.48 -5.75
N ALA A 312 -4.56 5.07 -4.85
CA ALA A 312 -3.14 5.39 -4.96
C ALA A 312 -2.53 4.91 -6.29
N ARG A 313 -2.81 3.66 -6.69
CA ARG A 313 -2.31 3.09 -7.94
C ARG A 313 -2.91 3.73 -9.19
N MET A 314 -4.15 4.21 -9.12
CA MET A 314 -4.77 4.99 -10.20
C MET A 314 -4.07 6.34 -10.38
N ILE A 315 -3.80 7.05 -9.29
CA ILE A 315 -3.11 8.33 -9.29
C ILE A 315 -1.66 8.17 -9.79
N MET A 316 -0.95 7.15 -9.32
CA MET A 316 0.42 6.83 -9.77
C MET A 316 0.46 6.47 -11.26
N TYR A 317 -0.53 5.72 -11.75
CA TYR A 317 -0.65 5.41 -13.18
C TYR A 317 -0.78 6.68 -14.02
N MET A 318 -1.64 7.62 -13.62
CA MET A 318 -1.84 8.87 -14.35
C MET A 318 -0.56 9.70 -14.43
N ALA A 319 0.22 9.76 -13.34
CA ALA A 319 1.51 10.46 -13.31
C ALA A 319 2.58 9.83 -14.22
N ILE A 320 2.51 8.51 -14.47
CA ILE A 320 3.41 7.85 -15.44
C ILE A 320 2.88 7.97 -16.86
N ARG A 321 1.56 7.78 -17.04
CA ARG A 321 0.97 7.75 -18.37
C ARG A 321 0.99 9.12 -19.06
N TYR A 322 0.78 10.17 -18.31
CA TYR A 322 0.64 11.54 -18.81
C TYR A 322 1.76 12.44 -18.30
N GLU A 323 2.98 12.22 -18.80
CA GLU A 323 4.21 12.96 -18.44
C GLU A 323 4.50 14.20 -19.32
N GLY A 324 3.52 14.65 -20.10
CA GLY A 324 3.62 15.87 -20.88
C GLY A 324 4.26 15.73 -22.27
N THR A 325 4.76 14.54 -22.66
CA THR A 325 5.44 14.37 -23.96
C THR A 325 4.50 14.08 -25.14
N ASP A 326 3.22 13.79 -24.88
CA ASP A 326 2.22 13.41 -25.89
C ASP A 326 1.10 14.46 -26.09
N GLY A 327 1.37 15.70 -25.73
CA GLY A 327 0.46 16.84 -25.92
C GLY A 327 -0.55 17.04 -24.79
N TRP A 328 -0.47 16.26 -23.72
CA TRP A 328 -1.25 16.42 -22.51
C TRP A 328 -0.43 17.12 -21.41
N PRO A 329 -1.08 17.72 -20.39
CA PRO A 329 -0.36 18.25 -19.24
C PRO A 329 0.53 17.21 -18.60
N ASN A 330 1.70 17.63 -18.10
CA ASN A 330 2.57 16.79 -17.29
C ASN A 330 1.93 16.59 -15.92
N LEU A 331 1.29 15.44 -15.71
CA LEU A 331 0.64 15.08 -14.45
C LEU A 331 1.68 14.54 -13.48
N GLU A 332 1.80 15.15 -12.29
CA GLU A 332 2.82 14.80 -11.31
C GLU A 332 2.25 14.63 -9.91
N LEU A 333 2.92 13.77 -9.11
CA LEU A 333 2.65 13.67 -7.68
C LEU A 333 3.46 14.72 -6.92
N ASN A 334 2.85 15.29 -5.87
CA ASN A 334 3.56 16.18 -4.94
C ASN A 334 3.20 15.87 -3.47
N GLN A 335 3.78 16.65 -2.55
CA GLN A 335 3.52 16.51 -1.11
C GLN A 335 2.44 17.47 -0.60
N SER A 336 1.73 18.13 -1.50
CA SER A 336 0.72 19.13 -1.15
C SER A 336 -0.68 18.60 -1.41
N VAL A 337 -1.64 19.10 -0.66
CA VAL A 337 -3.07 19.09 -0.96
C VAL A 337 -3.49 20.50 -1.40
N ASN A 338 -4.71 20.67 -1.91
CA ASN A 338 -5.20 21.95 -2.43
C ASN A 338 -4.41 22.45 -3.66
N ASN A 339 -4.14 21.54 -4.59
CA ASN A 339 -3.39 21.83 -5.82
C ASN A 339 -4.18 22.68 -6.84
N GLY A 340 -5.48 22.87 -6.64
CA GLY A 340 -6.34 23.68 -7.50
C GLY A 340 -6.46 23.11 -8.91
N SER A 341 -6.10 23.92 -9.93
CA SER A 341 -6.07 23.47 -11.34
C SER A 341 -4.67 23.07 -11.82
N ALA A 342 -3.66 23.17 -10.98
CA ALA A 342 -2.31 22.73 -11.33
C ALA A 342 -2.30 21.21 -11.63
N PRO A 343 -1.43 20.74 -12.54
CA PRO A 343 -1.38 19.33 -12.94
C PRO A 343 -0.71 18.44 -11.89
N TYR A 344 -1.07 18.62 -10.64
CA TYR A 344 -0.55 17.87 -9.49
C TYR A 344 -1.66 17.15 -8.74
N HIS A 345 -1.31 16.05 -8.12
CA HIS A 345 -2.18 15.37 -7.15
C HIS A 345 -1.36 14.91 -5.95
N GLY A 346 -1.83 15.22 -4.76
CA GLY A 346 -1.19 14.83 -3.51
C GLY A 346 -2.11 13.94 -2.67
N LYS A 347 -1.62 13.49 -1.55
CA LYS A 347 -0.28 13.70 -1.00
C LYS A 347 0.58 12.48 -1.29
N MET A 348 1.70 12.63 -1.97
CA MET A 348 2.51 11.50 -2.44
C MET A 348 2.90 10.52 -1.33
N SER A 349 3.34 11.01 -0.18
CA SER A 349 3.70 10.14 0.96
C SER A 349 2.54 9.30 1.47
N VAL A 350 1.32 9.84 1.45
CA VAL A 350 0.09 9.14 1.85
C VAL A 350 -0.32 8.12 0.80
N LEU A 351 -0.23 8.47 -0.49
CA LEU A 351 -0.50 7.53 -1.58
C LEU A 351 0.46 6.33 -1.56
N LEU A 352 1.75 6.55 -1.27
CA LEU A 352 2.72 5.46 -1.09
C LEU A 352 2.36 4.58 0.11
N GLN A 353 1.96 5.18 1.23
CA GLN A 353 1.49 4.44 2.40
C GLN A 353 0.24 3.60 2.09
N TRP A 354 -0.73 4.16 1.37
CA TRP A 354 -1.95 3.46 0.99
C TRP A 354 -1.67 2.29 0.02
N ASN A 355 -0.80 2.47 -0.95
CA ASN A 355 -0.38 1.40 -1.85
C ASN A 355 0.24 0.20 -1.10
N GLN A 356 1.00 0.48 -0.03
CA GLN A 356 1.58 -0.58 0.81
C GLN A 356 0.55 -1.23 1.74
N ALA A 357 -0.37 -0.44 2.30
CA ALA A 357 -1.34 -0.91 3.28
C ALA A 357 -2.50 -1.71 2.66
N ASP A 358 -2.85 -1.41 1.41
CA ASP A 358 -3.95 -2.01 0.66
C ASP A 358 -3.41 -2.56 -0.69
N PRO A 359 -2.80 -3.77 -0.68
CA PRO A 359 -2.23 -4.38 -1.88
C PRO A 359 -3.32 -4.80 -2.87
N PRO A 360 -2.99 -4.89 -4.19
CA PRO A 360 -3.95 -5.22 -5.24
C PRO A 360 -4.74 -6.49 -4.95
N ASP A 361 -6.05 -6.37 -4.85
CA ASP A 361 -6.97 -7.46 -4.60
C ASP A 361 -7.43 -8.16 -5.92
N THR A 362 -8.28 -9.15 -5.80
CA THR A 362 -8.81 -9.90 -6.97
C THR A 362 -9.70 -9.02 -7.86
N PHE A 363 -10.43 -8.06 -7.28
CA PHE A 363 -11.28 -7.15 -8.04
C PHE A 363 -10.44 -6.20 -8.89
N GLU A 364 -9.43 -5.59 -8.30
CA GLU A 364 -8.53 -4.65 -8.98
C GLU A 364 -7.70 -5.35 -10.06
N LYS A 365 -7.16 -6.55 -9.79
CA LYS A 365 -6.45 -7.38 -10.79
C LYS A 365 -7.34 -7.76 -11.96
N ARG A 366 -8.58 -8.19 -11.70
CA ARG A 366 -9.58 -8.47 -12.74
C ARG A 366 -9.88 -7.23 -13.57
N ARG A 367 -10.02 -6.07 -12.92
CA ARG A 367 -10.25 -4.79 -13.57
C ARG A 367 -9.11 -4.44 -14.53
N ASN A 368 -7.86 -4.50 -14.05
CA ASN A 368 -6.65 -4.28 -14.84
C ASN A 368 -6.59 -5.21 -16.06
N GLN A 369 -6.92 -6.50 -15.87
CA GLN A 369 -6.97 -7.50 -16.95
C GLN A 369 -8.04 -7.17 -18.00
N ARG A 370 -9.25 -6.78 -17.57
CA ARG A 370 -10.33 -6.42 -18.51
C ARG A 370 -10.02 -5.17 -19.31
N ILE A 371 -9.39 -4.16 -18.69
CA ILE A 371 -8.93 -2.96 -19.40
C ILE A 371 -7.93 -3.34 -20.48
N TYR A 372 -6.98 -4.21 -20.17
CA TYR A 372 -5.98 -4.69 -21.10
C TYR A 372 -6.60 -5.47 -22.27
N GLU A 373 -7.41 -6.47 -21.97
CA GLU A 373 -7.91 -7.39 -22.99
C GLU A 373 -9.01 -6.81 -23.89
N ARG A 374 -9.83 -5.89 -23.37
CA ARG A 374 -11.11 -5.54 -24.00
C ARG A 374 -11.23 -4.05 -24.34
N TRP A 375 -10.49 -3.18 -23.69
CA TRP A 375 -10.74 -1.76 -23.78
C TRP A 375 -9.55 -0.95 -24.29
N GLN A 376 -8.46 -0.88 -23.53
CA GLN A 376 -7.36 0.04 -23.84
C GLN A 376 -6.09 -0.64 -24.35
N GLY A 377 -5.89 -1.93 -24.11
CA GLY A 377 -4.71 -2.67 -24.55
C GLY A 377 -3.46 -2.35 -23.73
N ASN A 378 -3.58 -1.53 -22.66
CA ASN A 378 -2.51 -1.26 -21.72
C ASN A 378 -2.91 -1.67 -20.28
N ARG A 379 -1.92 -1.72 -19.39
CA ARG A 379 -2.08 -2.16 -18.01
C ARG A 379 -1.65 -1.06 -17.04
N ASN A 380 -2.25 -1.03 -15.86
CA ASN A 380 -1.70 -0.26 -14.75
C ASN A 380 -0.55 -1.07 -14.11
N PRO A 381 0.70 -0.60 -14.25
CA PRO A 381 1.86 -1.34 -13.76
C PRO A 381 1.90 -1.47 -12.25
N PHE A 382 1.25 -0.57 -11.52
CA PHE A 382 1.23 -0.60 -10.05
C PHE A 382 0.22 -1.60 -9.49
N VAL A 383 -0.69 -2.13 -10.31
CA VAL A 383 -1.54 -3.27 -9.97
C VAL A 383 -0.78 -4.59 -10.15
N ASP A 384 0.07 -4.68 -11.16
CA ASP A 384 0.89 -5.86 -11.42
C ASP A 384 2.14 -5.88 -10.53
N HIS A 385 2.75 -4.71 -10.28
CA HIS A 385 3.98 -4.47 -9.54
C HIS A 385 3.82 -3.31 -8.55
N PRO A 386 3.10 -3.47 -7.43
CA PRO A 386 2.88 -2.40 -6.47
C PRO A 386 4.18 -1.87 -5.83
N GLU A 387 5.24 -2.68 -5.80
CA GLU A 387 6.57 -2.30 -5.32
C GLU A 387 7.27 -1.25 -6.19
N TRP A 388 6.90 -1.13 -7.46
CA TRP A 388 7.46 -0.11 -8.35
C TRP A 388 7.09 1.31 -7.95
N ALA A 389 6.02 1.49 -7.22
CA ALA A 389 5.67 2.79 -6.63
C ALA A 389 6.81 3.31 -5.73
N THR A 390 7.28 2.49 -4.80
CA THR A 390 8.42 2.84 -3.93
C THR A 390 9.73 2.93 -4.73
N ALA A 391 9.91 2.10 -5.75
CA ALA A 391 11.10 2.14 -6.59
C ALA A 391 11.23 3.43 -7.42
N ILE A 392 10.12 4.18 -7.62
CA ILE A 392 10.08 5.44 -8.36
C ILE A 392 10.07 6.66 -7.44
N TRP A 393 9.27 6.64 -6.36
CA TRP A 393 9.00 7.81 -5.51
C TRP A 393 9.42 7.62 -4.04
N GLY A 394 9.91 6.44 -3.65
CA GLY A 394 10.33 6.13 -2.28
C GLY A 394 11.75 6.58 -1.91
#